data_17ded8f8f12e9adf544f85f66e4d56bd
#
_entry.id   17ded8f8f12e9adf544f85f66e4d56bd
#
_cell.length_a   1.000
_cell.length_b   1.000
_cell.length_c   1.000
_cell.angle_alpha   90.00
_cell.angle_beta   90.00
_cell.angle_gamma   90.00
#
_symmetry.space_group_name_H-M   'P 1'
#
loop_
_entity.id
_entity.type
_entity.pdbx_description
1 polymer ?
#
loop_
_entity_poly.entity_id
_entity_poly.type
_entity_poly.pdbx_seq_one_letter_code
_entity_poly.pdbx_strand_id
1 'polypeptide(L)'
;MLMFDTLTRNHLAPYGGDAITPNFTRLARESVQFDNFYVGSMPCMPARRELHTGRYNFLHRSWGPLEPFDFSTFQTLKQAGVHTHMVTDHKHYWRDGGATYHTRYSTFDFIRGQEGDCWKGQVDKPSINWQGMEDEETLRRRSGRMIQDLINRTAMPTQEEHFTHRTISAGMDFLETNKDQDNWFLQIECFDPHEPFFVPEKYLAQYGCTPDEFDGWVPYYCSAPGGKDDDKVRKFYQALITMCDDYLGQVMDKLKALDLWEDTLFIVCTDHGFLLGEHQWWGKNIMPVYNEIANTPFFIRDPRCKAEGVRRSALAQTVDIPATLLEYFDVPRPPSMTGKPLRPAVENDTPVRDYAMFGYFGGHINITDGDYVYMRCPREESKGNLYEYTLMPTRIDSMFNVSELQNIRIHPGFDFTQGAQVMQIPATFGYLNPWRFGDKLFDLKADPQQMRPLHDSERVFQYAQAMTAMMQLHDAPPELYARFELDSLSPEREQAFAERWARQTLWTEKAYRCEHHGVDEALRFVISAAREQGLSQEALLKHFPNGHLLTERDIFALIDACFTEDRHKALVYQTRLLLRTA
;
A
#
# COMPACT_ATOMS: atom_id res chain seq x y z
N MET A 1 -18.27 -1.18 -9.93
CA MET A 1 -17.10 -1.55 -9.10
C MET A 1 -17.26 -0.96 -7.72
N LEU A 2 -17.11 -1.77 -6.67
CA LEU A 2 -17.08 -1.35 -5.27
C LEU A 2 -15.67 -1.59 -4.73
N MET A 3 -15.01 -0.54 -4.26
CA MET A 3 -13.65 -0.59 -3.75
C MET A 3 -13.61 -0.10 -2.29
N PHE A 4 -12.98 -0.88 -1.44
CA PHE A 4 -12.70 -0.55 -0.05
C PHE A 4 -11.19 -0.37 0.12
N ASP A 5 -10.74 0.81 0.60
CA ASP A 5 -9.31 1.08 0.79
C ASP A 5 -8.76 0.27 1.97
N THR A 6 -7.57 -0.29 1.80
CA THR A 6 -6.85 -0.99 2.88
C THR A 6 -7.57 -2.27 3.40
N LEU A 7 -8.38 -2.94 2.59
CA LEU A 7 -9.11 -4.16 2.99
C LEU A 7 -8.20 -5.38 2.94
N THR A 8 -7.89 -5.95 4.10
CA THR A 8 -7.02 -7.13 4.21
C THR A 8 -7.83 -8.44 4.09
N ARG A 9 -7.44 -9.28 3.13
CA ARG A 9 -8.15 -10.56 2.84
C ARG A 9 -8.20 -11.53 4.02
N ASN A 10 -7.14 -11.54 4.84
CA ASN A 10 -6.99 -12.51 5.93
C ASN A 10 -8.03 -12.34 7.06
N HIS A 11 -8.76 -11.23 7.07
CA HIS A 11 -9.88 -11.01 8.00
C HIS A 11 -11.24 -11.41 7.41
N LEU A 12 -11.34 -11.64 6.10
CA LEU A 12 -12.61 -11.98 5.45
C LEU A 12 -12.91 -13.48 5.55
N ALA A 13 -14.12 -13.83 5.96
CA ALA A 13 -14.56 -15.22 6.10
C ALA A 13 -14.34 -16.10 4.84
N PRO A 14 -14.57 -15.62 3.59
CA PRO A 14 -14.29 -16.40 2.38
C PRO A 14 -12.81 -16.80 2.21
N TYR A 15 -11.90 -16.09 2.86
CA TYR A 15 -10.46 -16.40 2.86
C TYR A 15 -9.99 -17.03 4.17
N GLY A 16 -10.92 -17.44 5.06
CA GLY A 16 -10.62 -18.07 6.33
C GLY A 16 -10.40 -17.12 7.50
N GLY A 17 -10.74 -15.82 7.32
CA GLY A 17 -10.67 -14.81 8.37
C GLY A 17 -11.82 -14.91 9.37
N ASP A 18 -11.67 -14.20 10.47
CA ASP A 18 -12.55 -14.26 11.65
C ASP A 18 -13.45 -13.02 11.85
N ALA A 19 -13.35 -12.01 10.98
CA ALA A 19 -14.29 -10.90 11.00
C ALA A 19 -15.70 -11.36 10.57
N ILE A 20 -16.72 -10.72 11.13
CA ILE A 20 -18.14 -11.03 10.84
C ILE A 20 -18.47 -10.47 9.45
N THR A 21 -18.38 -11.33 8.41
CA THR A 21 -18.51 -10.96 7.00
C THR A 21 -19.45 -11.88 6.21
N PRO A 22 -20.76 -11.94 6.59
CA PRO A 22 -21.72 -12.80 5.92
C PRO A 22 -22.00 -12.40 4.46
N ASN A 23 -21.92 -11.11 4.12
CA ASN A 23 -22.17 -10.63 2.76
C ASN A 23 -20.98 -10.87 1.82
N PHE A 24 -19.72 -10.79 2.28
CA PHE A 24 -18.60 -11.29 1.52
C PHE A 24 -18.70 -12.79 1.26
N THR A 25 -19.20 -13.55 2.23
CA THR A 25 -19.49 -14.99 2.05
C THR A 25 -20.60 -15.22 1.02
N ARG A 26 -21.65 -14.39 1.02
CA ARG A 26 -22.69 -14.41 -0.01
C ARG A 26 -22.12 -14.06 -1.38
N LEU A 27 -21.33 -12.99 -1.48
CA LEU A 27 -20.67 -12.58 -2.72
C LEU A 27 -19.79 -13.71 -3.28
N ALA A 28 -19.01 -14.38 -2.43
CA ALA A 28 -18.17 -15.51 -2.86
C ALA A 28 -18.97 -16.68 -3.46
N ARG A 29 -20.24 -16.87 -3.06
CA ARG A 29 -21.13 -17.88 -3.64
C ARG A 29 -21.78 -17.44 -4.96
N GLU A 30 -21.87 -16.15 -5.20
CA GLU A 30 -22.55 -15.55 -6.35
C GLU A 30 -21.55 -14.93 -7.37
N SER A 31 -20.26 -15.13 -7.16
CA SER A 31 -19.19 -14.58 -8.00
C SER A 31 -17.99 -15.53 -8.10
N VAL A 32 -16.96 -15.10 -8.77
CA VAL A 32 -15.64 -15.75 -8.80
C VAL A 32 -14.73 -15.07 -7.81
N GLN A 33 -14.10 -15.85 -6.93
CA GLN A 33 -13.11 -15.41 -5.95
C GLN A 33 -11.71 -15.79 -6.43
N PHE A 34 -10.77 -14.85 -6.41
CA PHE A 34 -9.36 -15.11 -6.71
C PHE A 34 -8.55 -15.40 -5.46
N ASP A 35 -7.67 -16.42 -5.54
CA ASP A 35 -6.73 -16.76 -4.48
C ASP A 35 -5.40 -16.02 -4.63
N ASN A 36 -5.01 -15.71 -5.88
CA ASN A 36 -3.77 -15.06 -6.25
C ASN A 36 -4.06 -13.74 -6.98
N PHE A 37 -4.57 -12.75 -6.24
CA PHE A 37 -4.80 -11.41 -6.77
C PHE A 37 -3.89 -10.41 -6.06
N TYR A 38 -2.89 -9.92 -6.78
CA TYR A 38 -1.85 -9.08 -6.21
C TYR A 38 -2.02 -7.60 -6.58
N VAL A 39 -1.60 -6.73 -5.67
CA VAL A 39 -1.40 -5.31 -5.99
C VAL A 39 -0.28 -5.15 -7.02
N GLY A 40 -0.21 -3.99 -7.67
CA GLY A 40 0.93 -3.59 -8.48
C GLY A 40 1.68 -2.43 -7.81
N SER A 41 1.31 -1.20 -8.16
CA SER A 41 1.89 0.02 -7.59
C SER A 41 1.22 0.38 -6.28
N MET A 42 2.01 0.67 -5.26
CA MET A 42 1.56 0.97 -3.91
C MET A 42 2.04 2.34 -3.42
N PRO A 43 1.45 2.90 -2.36
CA PRO A 43 0.17 2.55 -1.76
C PRO A 43 -1.00 3.26 -2.46
N CYS A 44 -2.01 3.71 -1.76
CA CYS A 44 -3.30 4.26 -2.19
C CYS A 44 -3.30 5.00 -3.55
N MET A 45 -2.65 6.16 -3.69
CA MET A 45 -2.71 6.95 -4.94
C MET A 45 -1.92 6.35 -6.11
N PRO A 46 -0.73 5.74 -5.93
CA PRO A 46 -0.11 4.93 -6.97
C PRO A 46 -0.98 3.77 -7.47
N ALA A 47 -1.73 3.10 -6.58
CA ALA A 47 -2.70 2.08 -6.96
C ALA A 47 -3.85 2.66 -7.82
N ARG A 48 -4.35 3.87 -7.46
CA ARG A 48 -5.36 4.56 -8.28
C ARG A 48 -4.82 4.98 -9.64
N ARG A 49 -3.56 5.44 -9.71
CA ARG A 49 -2.94 5.73 -11.01
C ARG A 49 -2.84 4.47 -11.87
N GLU A 50 -2.51 3.34 -11.27
CA GLU A 50 -2.51 2.04 -11.95
C GLU A 50 -3.91 1.66 -12.43
N LEU A 51 -4.96 1.88 -11.61
CA LEU A 51 -6.35 1.66 -12.00
C LEU A 51 -6.80 2.55 -13.18
N HIS A 52 -6.24 3.75 -13.31
CA HIS A 52 -6.46 4.58 -14.48
C HIS A 52 -5.69 4.08 -15.70
N THR A 53 -4.40 3.75 -15.56
CA THR A 53 -3.48 3.56 -16.68
C THR A 53 -3.31 2.11 -17.14
N GLY A 54 -3.62 1.14 -16.27
CA GLY A 54 -3.37 -0.27 -16.55
C GLY A 54 -1.87 -0.61 -16.71
N ARG A 55 -0.98 0.16 -16.09
CA ARG A 55 0.46 -0.08 -16.06
C ARG A 55 1.08 0.29 -14.71
N TYR A 56 2.21 -0.33 -14.38
CA TYR A 56 2.94 0.03 -13.16
C TYR A 56 3.50 1.44 -13.24
N ASN A 57 3.44 2.17 -12.13
CA ASN A 57 4.01 3.51 -12.02
C ASN A 57 5.08 3.62 -10.93
N PHE A 58 5.18 2.67 -10.00
CA PHE A 58 6.12 2.72 -8.87
C PHE A 58 7.60 2.66 -9.28
N LEU A 59 7.93 2.27 -10.51
CA LEU A 59 9.30 2.30 -11.03
C LEU A 59 9.75 3.73 -11.40
N HIS A 60 8.81 4.65 -11.66
CA HIS A 60 9.08 5.97 -12.24
C HIS A 60 8.68 7.11 -11.33
N ARG A 61 7.75 6.88 -10.43
CA ARG A 61 7.08 7.97 -9.71
C ARG A 61 6.59 7.51 -8.35
N SER A 62 6.72 8.40 -7.37
CA SER A 62 6.08 8.31 -6.06
C SER A 62 4.59 8.72 -6.15
N TRP A 63 4.04 9.26 -5.08
CA TRP A 63 2.69 9.81 -5.01
C TRP A 63 2.52 10.99 -5.97
N GLY A 64 2.13 10.71 -7.21
CA GLY A 64 2.01 11.69 -8.27
C GLY A 64 0.62 11.80 -8.86
N PRO A 65 0.33 12.93 -9.51
CA PRO A 65 -0.87 13.13 -10.31
C PRO A 65 -0.91 12.17 -11.52
N LEU A 66 -2.04 12.14 -12.22
CA LEU A 66 -2.04 11.68 -13.60
C LEU A 66 -1.23 12.64 -14.46
N GLU A 67 -0.43 12.10 -15.33
CA GLU A 67 0.45 12.84 -16.22
C GLU A 67 -0.25 13.16 -17.55
N PRO A 68 0.16 14.19 -18.29
CA PRO A 68 -0.41 14.52 -19.59
C PRO A 68 -0.35 13.39 -20.63
N PHE A 69 0.62 12.48 -20.49
CA PHE A 69 0.81 11.32 -21.35
C PHE A 69 0.08 10.05 -20.85
N ASP A 70 -0.55 10.08 -19.67
CA ASP A 70 -1.28 8.94 -19.13
C ASP A 70 -2.62 8.77 -19.85
N PHE A 71 -2.86 7.60 -20.41
CA PHE A 71 -4.20 7.20 -20.81
C PHE A 71 -5.01 6.80 -19.59
N SER A 72 -6.15 7.42 -19.40
CA SER A 72 -7.07 7.03 -18.31
C SER A 72 -8.16 6.12 -18.88
N THR A 73 -8.31 4.94 -18.30
CA THR A 73 -9.38 3.98 -18.60
C THR A 73 -10.75 4.64 -18.56
N PHE A 74 -11.04 5.43 -17.55
CA PHE A 74 -12.35 6.08 -17.37
C PHE A 74 -12.58 7.18 -18.41
N GLN A 75 -11.54 7.92 -18.77
CA GLN A 75 -11.62 8.88 -19.87
C GLN A 75 -11.78 8.17 -21.22
N THR A 76 -11.12 7.04 -21.44
CA THR A 76 -11.23 6.24 -22.65
C THR A 76 -12.64 5.67 -22.79
N LEU A 77 -13.21 5.13 -21.71
CA LEU A 77 -14.62 4.69 -21.67
C LEU A 77 -15.58 5.84 -21.97
N LYS A 78 -15.39 7.01 -21.32
CA LYS A 78 -16.20 8.21 -21.58
C LYS A 78 -16.15 8.64 -23.06
N GLN A 79 -14.96 8.62 -23.67
CA GLN A 79 -14.79 8.96 -25.10
C GLN A 79 -15.46 7.95 -26.04
N ALA A 80 -15.58 6.70 -25.60
CA ALA A 80 -16.30 5.64 -26.30
C ALA A 80 -17.83 5.66 -26.07
N GLY A 81 -18.35 6.63 -25.32
CA GLY A 81 -19.78 6.78 -25.07
C GLY A 81 -20.30 6.08 -23.81
N VAL A 82 -19.43 5.53 -22.97
CA VAL A 82 -19.81 4.99 -21.67
C VAL A 82 -19.87 6.12 -20.64
N HIS A 83 -21.00 6.29 -19.97
CA HIS A 83 -21.10 7.26 -18.87
C HIS A 83 -20.35 6.76 -17.64
N THR A 84 -19.28 7.42 -17.25
CA THR A 84 -18.47 7.04 -16.09
C THR A 84 -18.79 7.93 -14.89
N HIS A 85 -19.17 7.34 -13.76
CA HIS A 85 -19.45 8.04 -12.52
C HIS A 85 -18.61 7.51 -11.37
N MET A 86 -18.05 8.42 -10.56
CA MET A 86 -17.29 8.07 -9.36
C MET A 86 -17.95 8.72 -8.13
N VAL A 87 -18.18 7.90 -7.12
CA VAL A 87 -18.55 8.37 -5.78
C VAL A 87 -17.42 7.97 -4.83
N THR A 88 -16.87 8.93 -4.07
CA THR A 88 -15.74 8.65 -3.18
C THR A 88 -15.69 9.57 -1.97
N ASP A 89 -15.18 9.05 -0.87
CA ASP A 89 -14.78 9.81 0.31
C ASP A 89 -13.26 9.92 0.45
N HIS A 90 -12.50 9.49 -0.56
CA HIS A 90 -11.05 9.50 -0.54
C HIS A 90 -10.47 10.92 -0.70
N LYS A 91 -10.04 11.53 0.40
CA LYS A 91 -9.62 12.94 0.50
C LYS A 91 -8.49 13.37 -0.45
N HIS A 92 -7.65 12.44 -0.90
CA HIS A 92 -6.52 12.78 -1.77
C HIS A 92 -6.94 13.29 -3.16
N TYR A 93 -8.16 13.03 -3.60
CA TYR A 93 -8.66 13.51 -4.90
C TYR A 93 -8.86 15.03 -4.97
N TRP A 94 -8.99 15.72 -3.86
CA TRP A 94 -9.08 17.18 -3.82
C TRP A 94 -7.83 17.87 -3.23
N ARG A 95 -6.70 17.14 -3.23
CA ARG A 95 -5.37 17.70 -2.98
C ARG A 95 -4.74 18.16 -4.29
N ASP A 96 -3.61 18.88 -4.23
CA ASP A 96 -2.95 19.53 -5.36
C ASP A 96 -2.80 18.64 -6.59
N GLY A 97 -2.20 17.46 -6.46
CA GLY A 97 -2.03 16.50 -7.56
C GLY A 97 -3.22 15.58 -7.77
N GLY A 98 -4.01 15.32 -6.74
CA GLY A 98 -5.17 14.44 -6.76
C GLY A 98 -6.30 14.93 -7.68
N ALA A 99 -6.41 16.24 -7.88
CA ALA A 99 -7.43 16.85 -8.75
C ALA A 99 -7.36 16.39 -10.22
N THR A 100 -6.30 15.72 -10.63
CA THR A 100 -6.18 15.20 -12.01
C THR A 100 -6.96 13.91 -12.25
N TYR A 101 -7.37 13.18 -11.22
CA TYR A 101 -8.00 11.86 -11.33
C TYR A 101 -9.50 11.93 -11.63
N HIS A 102 -10.28 12.57 -10.78
CA HIS A 102 -11.74 12.61 -10.86
C HIS A 102 -12.26 13.31 -12.13
N THR A 103 -11.51 14.25 -12.67
CA THR A 103 -11.87 14.96 -13.91
C THR A 103 -11.85 14.07 -15.16
N ARG A 104 -11.38 12.83 -15.05
CA ARG A 104 -11.39 11.83 -16.12
C ARG A 104 -12.74 11.12 -16.25
N TYR A 105 -13.58 11.18 -15.22
CA TYR A 105 -14.93 10.64 -15.23
C TYR A 105 -15.91 11.61 -15.93
N SER A 106 -17.08 11.11 -16.30
CA SER A 106 -18.15 11.96 -16.83
C SER A 106 -18.74 12.83 -15.73
N THR A 107 -18.98 12.23 -14.57
CA THR A 107 -19.50 12.88 -13.36
C THR A 107 -18.85 12.27 -12.12
N PHE A 108 -18.86 13.00 -11.01
CA PHE A 108 -18.32 12.52 -9.74
C PHE A 108 -19.01 13.20 -8.56
N ASP A 109 -19.03 12.49 -7.42
CA ASP A 109 -19.51 13.00 -6.15
C ASP A 109 -18.46 12.79 -5.05
N PHE A 110 -18.20 13.83 -4.24
CA PHE A 110 -17.24 13.81 -3.15
C PHE A 110 -17.90 13.89 -1.79
N ILE A 111 -17.66 12.89 -0.98
CA ILE A 111 -18.11 12.83 0.41
C ILE A 111 -16.96 13.26 1.32
N ARG A 112 -17.19 14.28 2.14
CA ARG A 112 -16.16 14.91 2.97
C ARG A 112 -16.18 14.35 4.40
N GLY A 113 -15.02 14.42 5.08
CA GLY A 113 -14.90 14.18 6.52
C GLY A 113 -13.95 13.08 6.93
N GLN A 114 -13.47 12.30 5.98
CA GLN A 114 -12.60 11.15 6.24
C GLN A 114 -11.20 11.58 6.71
N GLU A 115 -10.63 10.86 7.68
CA GLU A 115 -9.31 11.11 8.27
C GLU A 115 -9.13 12.60 8.65
N GLY A 116 -7.99 13.19 8.48
CA GLY A 116 -7.78 14.63 8.70
C GLY A 116 -8.13 15.49 7.46
N ASP A 117 -9.20 15.16 6.72
CA ASP A 117 -9.70 16.02 5.64
C ASP A 117 -9.96 17.45 6.15
N CYS A 118 -9.44 18.46 5.45
CA CYS A 118 -9.64 19.87 5.79
C CYS A 118 -11.08 20.32 5.49
N TRP A 119 -12.06 19.69 6.16
CA TRP A 119 -13.50 19.89 5.89
C TRP A 119 -14.13 20.93 6.80
N LYS A 120 -14.14 20.66 8.13
CA LYS A 120 -14.78 21.57 9.09
C LYS A 120 -13.77 22.58 9.62
N GLY A 121 -14.08 23.88 9.45
CA GLY A 121 -13.28 24.97 9.98
C GLY A 121 -13.63 25.23 11.44
N GLN A 122 -12.68 24.98 12.36
CA GLN A 122 -12.80 25.32 13.78
C GLN A 122 -11.50 25.97 14.24
N VAL A 123 -11.59 27.21 14.76
CA VAL A 123 -10.41 27.97 15.22
C VAL A 123 -9.98 27.50 16.59
N ASP A 124 -10.94 27.29 17.49
CA ASP A 124 -10.68 26.74 18.83
C ASP A 124 -10.52 25.22 18.71
N LYS A 125 -9.30 24.75 18.94
CA LYS A 125 -8.96 23.34 18.74
C LYS A 125 -9.33 22.52 19.97
N PRO A 126 -9.98 21.34 19.80
CA PRO A 126 -10.25 20.45 20.91
C PRO A 126 -8.94 20.00 21.57
N SER A 127 -8.95 19.87 22.90
CA SER A 127 -7.87 19.23 23.62
C SER A 127 -7.85 17.74 23.34
N ILE A 128 -6.71 17.21 22.94
CA ILE A 128 -6.51 15.77 22.76
C ILE A 128 -5.96 15.20 24.06
N ASN A 129 -6.57 14.11 24.53
CA ASN A 129 -6.02 13.37 25.66
C ASN A 129 -4.89 12.46 25.15
N TRP A 130 -3.66 12.86 25.41
CA TRP A 130 -2.45 12.15 24.99
C TRP A 130 -2.05 10.98 25.92
N GLN A 131 -2.81 10.68 26.96
CA GLN A 131 -2.47 9.60 27.89
C GLN A 131 -2.46 8.24 27.18
N GLY A 132 -1.26 7.64 27.11
CA GLY A 132 -1.03 6.33 26.48
C GLY A 132 -0.49 6.39 25.05
N MET A 133 -0.23 7.57 24.50
CA MET A 133 0.44 7.73 23.21
C MET A 133 1.95 7.92 23.41
N GLU A 134 2.74 7.22 22.61
CA GLU A 134 4.10 6.83 22.96
C GLU A 134 5.17 7.91 22.84
N ASP A 135 4.97 9.00 22.09
CA ASP A 135 6.03 9.98 21.89
C ASP A 135 5.47 11.36 21.47
N GLU A 136 5.91 12.38 22.18
CA GLU A 136 5.46 13.76 22.01
C GLU A 136 5.76 14.33 20.61
N GLU A 137 6.77 13.85 19.93
CA GLU A 137 7.15 14.33 18.59
C GLU A 137 6.33 13.68 17.47
N THR A 138 6.09 12.38 17.53
CA THR A 138 5.14 11.68 16.64
C THR A 138 3.74 12.28 16.79
N LEU A 139 3.35 12.59 18.01
CA LEU A 139 2.11 13.31 18.33
C LEU A 139 2.08 14.71 17.71
N ARG A 140 3.17 15.45 17.79
CA ARG A 140 3.26 16.81 17.23
C ARG A 140 3.21 16.80 15.69
N ARG A 141 3.83 15.85 15.03
CA ARG A 141 3.75 15.66 13.56
C ARG A 141 2.37 15.23 13.11
N ARG A 142 1.69 14.38 13.87
CA ARG A 142 0.33 13.91 13.61
C ARG A 142 -0.74 14.87 14.13
N SER A 143 -0.42 15.74 15.09
CA SER A 143 -1.39 16.55 15.84
C SER A 143 -2.37 17.33 14.96
N GLY A 144 -1.90 17.93 13.87
CA GLY A 144 -2.75 18.68 12.96
C GLY A 144 -3.81 17.81 12.26
N ARG A 145 -3.42 16.62 11.79
CA ARG A 145 -4.31 15.67 11.13
C ARG A 145 -5.30 15.04 12.11
N MET A 146 -4.83 14.64 13.29
CA MET A 146 -5.68 14.06 14.34
C MET A 146 -6.67 15.08 14.90
N ILE A 147 -6.24 16.33 15.12
CA ILE A 147 -7.14 17.41 15.56
C ILE A 147 -8.23 17.65 14.51
N GLN A 148 -7.87 17.70 13.24
CA GLN A 148 -8.84 17.90 12.17
C GLN A 148 -9.82 16.72 12.06
N ASP A 149 -9.35 15.49 12.27
CA ASP A 149 -10.18 14.30 12.32
C ASP A 149 -11.22 14.38 13.46
N LEU A 150 -10.77 14.74 14.67
CA LEU A 150 -11.68 14.93 15.81
C LEU A 150 -12.72 16.02 15.53
N ILE A 151 -12.33 17.13 14.91
CA ILE A 151 -13.26 18.19 14.50
C ILE A 151 -14.28 17.64 13.49
N ASN A 152 -13.83 16.88 12.50
CA ASN A 152 -14.71 16.30 11.49
C ASN A 152 -15.73 15.33 12.09
N ARG A 153 -15.31 14.48 13.04
CA ARG A 153 -16.17 13.51 13.73
C ARG A 153 -17.33 14.20 14.47
N THR A 154 -17.16 15.43 14.98
CA THR A 154 -18.26 16.18 15.62
C THR A 154 -19.39 16.52 14.67
N ALA A 155 -19.14 16.54 13.36
CA ALA A 155 -20.13 16.76 12.32
C ALA A 155 -20.71 15.44 11.76
N MET A 156 -20.37 14.31 12.35
CA MET A 156 -20.83 12.97 11.98
C MET A 156 -21.25 12.19 13.24
N PRO A 157 -22.21 12.72 14.04
CA PRO A 157 -22.62 12.11 15.31
C PRO A 157 -23.45 10.84 15.14
N THR A 158 -23.98 10.58 13.94
CA THR A 158 -24.78 9.39 13.64
C THR A 158 -24.16 8.57 12.51
N GLN A 159 -24.61 7.33 12.37
CA GLN A 159 -24.16 6.47 11.29
C GLN A 159 -24.55 7.01 9.91
N GLU A 160 -25.71 7.63 9.78
CA GLU A 160 -26.21 8.20 8.52
C GLU A 160 -25.34 9.37 8.06
N GLU A 161 -24.66 10.05 8.97
CA GLU A 161 -23.74 11.15 8.68
C GLU A 161 -22.31 10.66 8.43
N HIS A 162 -22.00 9.40 8.75
CA HIS A 162 -20.71 8.79 8.52
C HIS A 162 -20.35 8.81 7.01
N PHE A 163 -19.11 9.16 6.70
CA PHE A 163 -18.68 9.32 5.30
C PHE A 163 -18.92 8.07 4.46
N THR A 164 -18.62 6.87 4.95
CA THR A 164 -18.84 5.61 4.21
C THR A 164 -20.32 5.36 3.94
N HIS A 165 -21.22 5.62 4.92
CA HIS A 165 -22.67 5.52 4.69
C HIS A 165 -23.13 6.43 3.56
N ARG A 166 -22.68 7.69 3.57
CA ARG A 166 -23.04 8.68 2.55
C ARG A 166 -22.47 8.33 1.17
N THR A 167 -21.27 7.77 1.12
CA THR A 167 -20.63 7.30 -0.12
C THR A 167 -21.44 6.16 -0.75
N ILE A 168 -21.81 5.16 0.05
CA ILE A 168 -22.64 4.04 -0.39
C ILE A 168 -24.03 4.53 -0.83
N SER A 169 -24.65 5.42 -0.04
CA SER A 169 -25.97 5.98 -0.37
C SER A 169 -25.97 6.72 -1.70
N ALA A 170 -24.99 7.57 -1.95
CA ALA A 170 -24.84 8.28 -3.22
C ALA A 170 -24.60 7.32 -4.40
N GLY A 171 -23.85 6.23 -4.21
CA GLY A 171 -23.73 5.18 -5.21
C GLY A 171 -25.05 4.45 -5.49
N MET A 172 -25.84 4.15 -4.45
CA MET A 172 -27.15 3.54 -4.61
C MET A 172 -28.17 4.49 -5.29
N ASP A 173 -28.08 5.78 -5.04
CA ASP A 173 -28.88 6.81 -5.73
C ASP A 173 -28.56 6.88 -7.23
N PHE A 174 -27.28 6.73 -7.60
CA PHE A 174 -26.90 6.59 -9.01
C PHE A 174 -27.55 5.37 -9.66
N LEU A 175 -27.53 4.21 -8.99
CA LEU A 175 -28.16 2.99 -9.50
C LEU A 175 -29.67 3.16 -9.69
N GLU A 176 -30.36 3.75 -8.71
CA GLU A 176 -31.82 4.02 -8.80
C GLU A 176 -32.16 4.97 -9.95
N THR A 177 -31.37 6.03 -10.10
CA THR A 177 -31.59 7.05 -11.13
C THR A 177 -31.39 6.51 -12.55
N ASN A 178 -30.46 5.56 -12.70
CA ASN A 178 -30.02 5.07 -14.01
C ASN A 178 -30.43 3.61 -14.28
N LYS A 179 -31.36 3.04 -13.49
CA LYS A 179 -31.77 1.62 -13.61
C LYS A 179 -32.29 1.21 -14.98
N ASP A 180 -32.91 2.14 -15.70
CA ASP A 180 -33.47 1.93 -17.04
C ASP A 180 -32.49 2.36 -18.16
N GLN A 181 -31.22 2.64 -17.83
CA GLN A 181 -30.20 3.09 -18.76
C GLN A 181 -29.11 2.04 -18.92
N ASP A 182 -28.44 2.06 -20.07
CA ASP A 182 -27.32 1.19 -20.39
C ASP A 182 -26.03 1.99 -20.61
N ASN A 183 -24.90 1.32 -20.83
CA ASN A 183 -23.59 1.92 -21.11
C ASN A 183 -23.10 2.88 -20.01
N TRP A 184 -23.14 2.44 -18.77
CA TRP A 184 -22.59 3.19 -17.65
C TRP A 184 -21.55 2.37 -16.86
N PHE A 185 -20.61 3.07 -16.25
CA PHE A 185 -19.67 2.55 -15.28
C PHE A 185 -19.80 3.35 -13.98
N LEU A 186 -20.05 2.68 -12.86
CA LEU A 186 -20.07 3.26 -11.53
C LEU A 186 -18.91 2.73 -10.70
N GLN A 187 -18.11 3.64 -10.14
CA GLN A 187 -17.15 3.37 -9.08
C GLN A 187 -17.66 3.93 -7.77
N ILE A 188 -17.96 3.04 -6.82
CA ILE A 188 -18.18 3.40 -5.42
C ILE A 188 -16.86 3.08 -4.71
N GLU A 189 -16.22 4.10 -4.15
CA GLU A 189 -14.93 3.99 -3.50
C GLU A 189 -15.02 4.51 -2.08
N CYS A 190 -14.93 3.58 -1.12
CA CYS A 190 -14.95 3.88 0.30
C CYS A 190 -13.53 3.85 0.86
N PHE A 191 -13.18 4.85 1.65
CA PHE A 191 -11.89 4.89 2.32
C PHE A 191 -11.79 3.83 3.44
N ASP A 192 -12.89 3.52 4.12
CA ASP A 192 -12.91 2.40 5.07
C ASP A 192 -12.64 1.06 4.38
N PRO A 193 -11.94 0.12 5.09
CA PRO A 193 -11.50 0.15 6.50
C PRO A 193 -10.12 0.79 6.75
N HIS A 194 -9.68 1.77 5.95
CA HIS A 194 -8.45 2.52 6.20
C HIS A 194 -8.47 3.22 7.58
N GLU A 195 -7.32 3.39 8.17
CA GLU A 195 -7.15 4.17 9.39
C GLU A 195 -7.39 5.68 9.18
N PRO A 196 -7.85 6.43 10.19
CA PRO A 196 -8.16 6.02 11.56
C PRO A 196 -9.47 5.24 11.65
N PHE A 197 -9.52 4.25 12.54
CA PHE A 197 -10.67 3.36 12.67
C PHE A 197 -11.81 4.07 13.41
N PHE A 198 -12.55 4.91 12.71
CA PHE A 198 -13.74 5.58 13.21
C PHE A 198 -14.96 4.70 12.98
N VAL A 199 -15.35 3.95 14.00
CA VAL A 199 -16.32 2.87 13.91
C VAL A 199 -17.63 3.25 14.61
N PRO A 200 -18.82 3.15 13.96
CA PRO A 200 -20.10 3.28 14.63
C PRO A 200 -20.29 2.21 15.71
N GLU A 201 -20.84 2.61 16.86
CA GLU A 201 -20.96 1.79 18.07
C GLU A 201 -21.63 0.43 17.84
N LYS A 202 -22.64 0.35 16.97
CA LYS A 202 -23.35 -0.92 16.68
C LYS A 202 -22.44 -2.02 16.12
N TYR A 203 -21.36 -1.66 15.42
CA TYR A 203 -20.38 -2.62 14.90
C TYR A 203 -19.34 -2.98 15.96
N LEU A 204 -18.90 -2.02 16.76
CA LEU A 204 -18.00 -2.27 17.90
C LEU A 204 -18.63 -3.21 18.93
N ALA A 205 -19.92 -3.04 19.22
CA ALA A 205 -20.64 -3.89 20.16
C ALA A 205 -20.61 -5.38 19.78
N GLN A 206 -20.53 -5.71 18.48
CA GLN A 206 -20.41 -7.09 18.00
C GLN A 206 -19.06 -7.74 18.39
N TYR A 207 -18.05 -6.93 18.69
CA TYR A 207 -16.72 -7.36 19.14
C TYR A 207 -16.48 -7.11 20.63
N GLY A 208 -17.52 -6.68 21.36
CA GLY A 208 -17.44 -6.39 22.80
C GLY A 208 -16.60 -5.15 23.11
N CYS A 209 -16.56 -4.18 22.20
CA CYS A 209 -15.83 -2.92 22.33
C CYS A 209 -16.78 -1.72 22.38
N THR A 210 -16.29 -0.60 22.94
CA THR A 210 -16.97 0.70 22.96
C THR A 210 -16.11 1.79 22.31
N PRO A 211 -16.70 2.88 21.78
CA PRO A 211 -15.97 3.91 21.05
C PRO A 211 -14.86 4.64 21.84
N ASP A 212 -14.97 4.68 23.17
CA ASP A 212 -14.04 5.35 24.08
C ASP A 212 -12.78 4.53 24.41
N GLU A 213 -12.74 3.26 23.99
CA GLU A 213 -11.62 2.37 24.28
C GLU A 213 -10.39 2.60 23.39
N PHE A 214 -10.59 3.19 22.21
CA PHE A 214 -9.53 3.45 21.24
C PHE A 214 -9.90 4.63 20.33
N ASP A 215 -8.98 5.56 20.09
CA ASP A 215 -9.22 6.75 19.27
C ASP A 215 -9.21 6.50 17.75
N GLY A 216 -8.88 5.27 17.35
CA GLY A 216 -8.82 4.84 15.95
C GLY A 216 -7.45 5.02 15.27
N TRP A 217 -6.51 5.74 15.90
CA TRP A 217 -5.20 5.97 15.31
C TRP A 217 -4.21 4.86 15.68
N VAL A 218 -3.86 4.04 14.70
CA VAL A 218 -2.98 2.89 14.89
C VAL A 218 -1.54 3.32 15.26
N PRO A 219 -0.82 2.51 16.05
CA PRO A 219 0.61 2.72 16.30
C PRO A 219 1.40 2.38 15.04
N TYR A 220 1.69 3.39 14.21
CA TYR A 220 2.37 3.15 12.94
C TYR A 220 3.79 2.65 13.13
N TYR A 221 4.11 1.63 12.35
CA TYR A 221 5.40 1.11 11.94
C TYR A 221 6.18 0.28 12.93
N CYS A 222 5.73 0.08 14.13
CA CYS A 222 6.18 -1.00 14.99
C CYS A 222 5.11 -1.37 16.01
N SER A 223 5.03 -2.63 16.38
CA SER A 223 4.26 -3.09 17.52
C SER A 223 5.19 -3.67 18.56
N ALA A 224 4.94 -3.38 19.84
CA ALA A 224 5.55 -4.18 20.88
C ALA A 224 4.96 -5.59 20.84
N PRO A 225 5.77 -6.67 20.77
CA PRO A 225 5.24 -8.02 20.76
C PRO A 225 4.36 -8.27 21.99
N GLY A 226 3.07 -8.54 21.78
CA GLY A 226 2.14 -8.87 22.85
C GLY A 226 1.65 -7.69 23.68
N GLY A 227 1.57 -6.49 23.11
CA GLY A 227 0.92 -5.35 23.74
C GLY A 227 -0.56 -5.63 24.02
N LYS A 228 -1.07 -5.25 25.20
CA LYS A 228 -2.48 -5.46 25.57
C LYS A 228 -3.46 -4.76 24.64
N ASP A 229 -2.99 -3.76 23.89
CA ASP A 229 -3.81 -2.95 22.99
C ASP A 229 -3.88 -3.51 21.56
N ASP A 230 -2.98 -4.45 21.18
CA ASP A 230 -2.94 -5.04 19.84
C ASP A 230 -4.28 -5.72 19.47
N ASP A 231 -4.88 -6.48 20.40
CA ASP A 231 -6.16 -7.15 20.20
C ASP A 231 -7.31 -6.14 20.01
N LYS A 232 -7.28 -5.04 20.75
CA LYS A 232 -8.27 -3.97 20.65
C LYS A 232 -8.21 -3.28 19.28
N VAL A 233 -7.03 -2.92 18.82
CA VAL A 233 -6.85 -2.30 17.48
C VAL A 233 -7.37 -3.22 16.38
N ARG A 234 -7.08 -4.54 16.45
CA ARG A 234 -7.62 -5.53 15.51
C ARG A 234 -9.14 -5.60 15.55
N LYS A 235 -9.76 -5.59 16.73
CA LYS A 235 -11.23 -5.60 16.87
C LYS A 235 -11.87 -4.36 16.26
N PHE A 236 -11.27 -3.19 16.41
CA PHE A 236 -11.76 -1.97 15.76
C PHE A 236 -11.68 -2.09 14.23
N TYR A 237 -10.58 -2.61 13.70
CA TYR A 237 -10.46 -2.87 12.27
C TYR A 237 -11.48 -3.91 11.78
N GLN A 238 -11.67 -5.02 12.51
CA GLN A 238 -12.67 -6.03 12.19
C GLN A 238 -14.10 -5.47 12.22
N ALA A 239 -14.39 -4.56 13.15
CA ALA A 239 -15.68 -3.88 13.22
C ALA A 239 -15.92 -2.96 12.01
N LEU A 240 -14.86 -2.27 11.50
CA LEU A 240 -14.94 -1.55 10.22
C LEU A 240 -15.18 -2.49 9.04
N ILE A 241 -14.49 -3.64 8.99
CA ILE A 241 -14.75 -4.65 7.95
C ILE A 241 -16.20 -5.14 8.00
N THR A 242 -16.76 -5.36 9.20
CA THR A 242 -18.18 -5.74 9.37
C THR A 242 -19.11 -4.64 8.86
N MET A 243 -18.76 -3.38 9.05
CA MET A 243 -19.49 -2.25 8.46
C MET A 243 -19.40 -2.27 6.92
N CYS A 244 -18.22 -2.49 6.37
CA CYS A 244 -18.03 -2.62 4.91
C CYS A 244 -18.83 -3.80 4.34
N ASP A 245 -18.88 -4.92 5.06
CA ASP A 245 -19.69 -6.09 4.70
C ASP A 245 -21.19 -5.78 4.65
N ASP A 246 -21.70 -5.05 5.64
CA ASP A 246 -23.09 -4.61 5.71
C ASP A 246 -23.44 -3.74 4.49
N TYR A 247 -22.58 -2.80 4.13
CA TYR A 247 -22.77 -1.95 2.95
C TYR A 247 -22.60 -2.72 1.63
N LEU A 248 -21.71 -3.68 1.54
CA LEU A 248 -21.63 -4.60 0.40
C LEU A 248 -22.96 -5.32 0.21
N GLY A 249 -23.55 -5.83 1.30
CA GLY A 249 -24.86 -6.46 1.28
C GLY A 249 -25.96 -5.54 0.71
N GLN A 250 -26.00 -4.29 1.17
CA GLN A 250 -26.97 -3.29 0.69
C GLN A 250 -26.81 -2.99 -0.81
N VAL A 251 -25.58 -2.86 -1.32
CA VAL A 251 -25.31 -2.65 -2.76
C VAL A 251 -25.77 -3.87 -3.58
N MET A 252 -25.46 -5.09 -3.13
CA MET A 252 -25.91 -6.33 -3.80
C MET A 252 -27.43 -6.43 -3.83
N ASP A 253 -28.10 -6.12 -2.71
CA ASP A 253 -29.56 -6.15 -2.63
C ASP A 253 -30.19 -5.08 -3.52
N LYS A 254 -29.58 -3.89 -3.59
CA LYS A 254 -30.02 -2.81 -4.49
C LYS A 254 -29.92 -3.20 -5.95
N LEU A 255 -28.80 -3.79 -6.38
CA LEU A 255 -28.63 -4.29 -7.77
C LEU A 255 -29.70 -5.33 -8.12
N LYS A 256 -30.01 -6.25 -7.19
CA LYS A 256 -31.05 -7.27 -7.40
C LYS A 256 -32.46 -6.67 -7.43
N ALA A 257 -32.77 -5.74 -6.52
CA ALA A 257 -34.07 -5.09 -6.47
C ALA A 257 -34.38 -4.23 -7.70
N LEU A 258 -33.34 -3.78 -8.40
CA LEU A 258 -33.45 -3.00 -9.64
C LEU A 258 -33.31 -3.86 -10.91
N ASP A 259 -33.28 -5.20 -10.79
CA ASP A 259 -33.05 -6.15 -11.89
C ASP A 259 -31.73 -5.94 -12.67
N LEU A 260 -30.72 -5.28 -12.03
CA LEU A 260 -29.42 -5.00 -12.62
C LEU A 260 -28.39 -6.12 -12.41
N TRP A 261 -28.66 -7.07 -11.50
CA TRP A 261 -27.66 -8.07 -11.11
C TRP A 261 -27.25 -8.98 -12.26
N GLU A 262 -28.17 -9.36 -13.14
CA GLU A 262 -27.94 -10.39 -14.16
C GLU A 262 -27.15 -9.89 -15.37
N ASP A 263 -27.09 -8.58 -15.61
CA ASP A 263 -26.41 -7.98 -16.76
C ASP A 263 -25.25 -7.03 -16.39
N THR A 264 -24.97 -6.88 -15.10
CA THR A 264 -23.90 -6.00 -14.60
C THR A 264 -22.62 -6.78 -14.30
N LEU A 265 -21.50 -6.34 -14.86
CA LEU A 265 -20.17 -6.72 -14.40
C LEU A 265 -19.94 -6.12 -13.00
N PHE A 266 -19.96 -6.94 -11.96
CA PHE A 266 -19.77 -6.50 -10.58
C PHE A 266 -18.38 -6.90 -10.06
N ILE A 267 -17.57 -5.91 -9.67
CA ILE A 267 -16.22 -6.11 -9.13
C ILE A 267 -16.18 -5.56 -7.70
N VAL A 268 -15.68 -6.36 -6.76
CA VAL A 268 -15.34 -5.93 -5.40
C VAL A 268 -13.85 -6.14 -5.17
N CYS A 269 -13.14 -5.07 -4.81
CA CYS A 269 -11.68 -5.06 -4.70
C CYS A 269 -11.20 -4.08 -3.64
N THR A 270 -9.90 -4.04 -3.46
CA THR A 270 -9.16 -3.04 -2.67
C THR A 270 -7.93 -2.59 -3.45
N ASP A 271 -7.29 -1.53 -3.00
CA ASP A 271 -6.02 -1.03 -3.52
C ASP A 271 -4.80 -1.74 -2.92
N HIS A 272 -4.84 -2.13 -1.66
CA HIS A 272 -3.84 -2.93 -0.93
C HIS A 272 -4.43 -3.38 0.42
N GLY A 273 -3.69 -4.25 1.12
CA GLY A 273 -3.98 -4.62 2.50
C GLY A 273 -3.20 -3.80 3.54
N PHE A 274 -3.12 -4.36 4.76
CA PHE A 274 -2.53 -3.71 5.92
C PHE A 274 -2.02 -4.74 6.91
N LEU A 275 -0.91 -4.47 7.59
CA LEU A 275 -0.44 -5.28 8.71
C LEU A 275 -1.04 -4.77 10.02
N LEU A 276 -1.60 -5.68 10.78
CA LEU A 276 -2.27 -5.44 12.05
C LEU A 276 -1.56 -6.17 13.21
N GLY A 277 -0.22 -6.04 13.24
CA GLY A 277 0.67 -6.70 14.18
C GLY A 277 1.37 -7.94 13.63
N GLU A 278 0.99 -8.43 12.42
CA GLU A 278 1.74 -9.48 11.74
C GLU A 278 3.16 -9.01 11.46
N HIS A 279 4.12 -9.95 11.48
CA HIS A 279 5.55 -9.64 11.36
C HIS A 279 6.04 -8.58 12.38
N GLN A 280 5.25 -8.30 13.43
CA GLN A 280 5.47 -7.23 14.42
C GLN A 280 5.39 -5.82 13.83
N TRP A 281 4.56 -5.62 12.80
CA TRP A 281 4.36 -4.34 12.15
C TRP A 281 2.89 -3.91 12.14
N TRP A 282 2.70 -2.60 12.26
CA TRP A 282 1.46 -1.91 11.98
C TRP A 282 1.66 -1.03 10.75
N GLY A 283 0.83 -1.18 9.72
CA GLY A 283 0.91 -0.32 8.55
C GLY A 283 1.20 -1.03 7.24
N LYS A 284 1.70 -0.27 6.25
CA LYS A 284 1.78 -0.72 4.86
C LYS A 284 2.96 -0.15 4.04
N ASN A 285 3.72 0.85 4.57
CA ASN A 285 4.59 1.68 3.73
C ASN A 285 6.09 1.51 3.97
N ILE A 286 6.51 0.94 5.10
CA ILE A 286 7.92 0.94 5.54
C ILE A 286 8.52 -0.46 5.50
N MET A 287 7.76 -1.44 5.94
CA MET A 287 8.14 -2.84 6.02
C MET A 287 8.15 -3.52 4.64
N PRO A 288 8.73 -4.72 4.51
CA PRO A 288 8.57 -5.55 3.31
C PRO A 288 7.09 -5.75 2.98
N VAL A 289 6.77 -5.82 1.70
CA VAL A 289 5.38 -5.94 1.22
C VAL A 289 4.95 -7.41 1.31
N TYR A 290 4.62 -7.85 2.52
CA TYR A 290 4.12 -9.19 2.79
C TYR A 290 2.74 -9.44 2.15
N ASN A 291 2.30 -10.69 2.09
CA ASN A 291 1.04 -11.07 1.46
C ASN A 291 -0.20 -10.44 2.10
N GLU A 292 -0.15 -10.12 3.39
CA GLU A 292 -1.22 -9.36 4.08
C GLU A 292 -1.45 -7.99 3.43
N ILE A 293 -0.41 -7.41 2.81
CA ILE A 293 -0.49 -6.15 2.08
C ILE A 293 -0.72 -6.40 0.58
N ALA A 294 0.01 -7.36 0.00
CA ALA A 294 0.13 -7.53 -1.44
C ALA A 294 -0.93 -8.44 -2.07
N ASN A 295 -1.30 -9.55 -1.42
CA ASN A 295 -2.29 -10.48 -1.93
C ASN A 295 -3.68 -10.11 -1.40
N THR A 296 -4.44 -9.39 -2.20
CA THR A 296 -5.68 -8.70 -1.79
C THR A 296 -6.93 -9.52 -2.13
N PRO A 297 -8.05 -9.27 -1.44
CA PRO A 297 -9.32 -9.86 -1.83
C PRO A 297 -9.79 -9.32 -3.18
N PHE A 298 -10.25 -10.22 -4.03
CA PHE A 298 -10.83 -9.86 -5.32
C PHE A 298 -11.98 -10.78 -5.67
N PHE A 299 -13.13 -10.17 -5.94
CA PHE A 299 -14.34 -10.87 -6.37
C PHE A 299 -14.85 -10.23 -7.65
N ILE A 300 -15.23 -11.06 -8.61
CA ILE A 300 -15.76 -10.62 -9.89
C ILE A 300 -16.94 -11.50 -10.33
N ARG A 301 -18.06 -10.86 -10.64
CA ARG A 301 -19.17 -11.46 -11.35
C ARG A 301 -19.21 -10.87 -12.76
N ASP A 302 -18.88 -11.67 -13.74
CA ASP A 302 -19.01 -11.29 -15.15
C ASP A 302 -20.23 -12.00 -15.74
N PRO A 303 -21.28 -11.28 -16.10
CA PRO A 303 -22.53 -11.88 -16.60
C PRO A 303 -22.35 -12.65 -17.91
N ARG A 304 -21.26 -12.42 -18.63
CA ARG A 304 -20.89 -13.18 -19.86
C ARG A 304 -20.32 -14.57 -19.54
N CYS A 305 -19.89 -14.79 -18.28
CA CYS A 305 -19.32 -16.04 -17.79
C CYS A 305 -20.33 -16.78 -16.90
N LYS A 306 -20.41 -18.10 -17.03
CA LYS A 306 -21.29 -18.94 -16.18
C LYS A 306 -20.59 -19.41 -14.90
N ALA A 307 -19.56 -18.72 -14.47
CA ALA A 307 -18.76 -19.09 -13.31
C ALA A 307 -19.26 -18.36 -12.07
N GLU A 308 -19.84 -19.09 -11.14
CA GLU A 308 -20.32 -18.57 -9.84
C GLU A 308 -19.93 -19.56 -8.72
N GLY A 309 -19.63 -19.03 -7.53
CA GLY A 309 -19.28 -19.83 -6.36
C GLY A 309 -17.98 -20.60 -6.50
N VAL A 310 -17.07 -20.16 -7.35
CA VAL A 310 -15.82 -20.85 -7.65
C VAL A 310 -14.61 -19.99 -7.27
N ARG A 311 -13.52 -20.68 -6.92
CA ARG A 311 -12.21 -20.06 -6.67
C ARG A 311 -11.33 -20.20 -7.91
N ARG A 312 -10.48 -19.20 -8.13
CA ARG A 312 -9.49 -19.17 -9.21
C ARG A 312 -8.08 -19.05 -8.64
N SER A 313 -7.21 -19.91 -9.11
CA SER A 313 -5.79 -19.93 -8.76
C SER A 313 -4.93 -19.13 -9.74
N ALA A 314 -5.47 -18.80 -10.91
CA ALA A 314 -4.79 -18.00 -11.93
C ALA A 314 -4.28 -16.69 -11.33
N LEU A 315 -3.01 -16.39 -11.57
CA LEU A 315 -2.36 -15.17 -11.10
C LEU A 315 -2.93 -13.95 -11.81
N ALA A 316 -3.41 -12.98 -11.04
CA ALA A 316 -3.99 -11.73 -11.51
C ALA A 316 -3.53 -10.55 -10.64
N GLN A 317 -3.70 -9.33 -11.14
CA GLN A 317 -3.27 -8.11 -10.47
C GLN A 317 -4.24 -6.94 -10.65
N THR A 318 -4.09 -5.92 -9.81
CA THR A 318 -4.83 -4.65 -9.92
C THR A 318 -4.68 -4.00 -11.30
N VAL A 319 -3.51 -4.12 -11.92
CA VAL A 319 -3.23 -3.61 -13.29
C VAL A 319 -4.12 -4.24 -14.37
N ASP A 320 -4.76 -5.39 -14.09
CA ASP A 320 -5.64 -6.11 -15.03
C ASP A 320 -7.10 -5.61 -14.99
N ILE A 321 -7.50 -4.93 -13.92
CA ILE A 321 -8.86 -4.37 -13.80
C ILE A 321 -9.17 -3.39 -14.94
N PRO A 322 -8.32 -2.40 -15.27
CA PRO A 322 -8.52 -1.50 -16.39
C PRO A 322 -8.71 -2.21 -17.72
N ALA A 323 -7.87 -3.20 -18.00
CA ALA A 323 -7.97 -3.98 -19.22
C ALA A 323 -9.26 -4.80 -19.31
N THR A 324 -9.73 -5.32 -18.16
CA THR A 324 -11.00 -6.05 -18.04
C THR A 324 -12.21 -5.13 -18.28
N LEU A 325 -12.18 -3.91 -17.74
CA LEU A 325 -13.23 -2.92 -17.97
C LEU A 325 -13.31 -2.52 -19.44
N LEU A 326 -12.18 -2.23 -20.09
CA LEU A 326 -12.16 -1.88 -21.50
C LEU A 326 -12.65 -3.05 -22.38
N GLU A 327 -12.23 -4.29 -22.07
CA GLU A 327 -12.69 -5.49 -22.78
C GLU A 327 -14.20 -5.73 -22.60
N TYR A 328 -14.73 -5.45 -21.39
CA TYR A 328 -16.17 -5.59 -21.13
C TYR A 328 -17.02 -4.67 -22.01
N PHE A 329 -16.58 -3.44 -22.22
CA PHE A 329 -17.26 -2.43 -23.05
C PHE A 329 -16.83 -2.46 -24.54
N ASP A 330 -16.07 -3.47 -24.96
CA ASP A 330 -15.53 -3.60 -26.33
C ASP A 330 -14.73 -2.36 -26.78
N VAL A 331 -13.96 -1.78 -25.87
CA VAL A 331 -13.11 -0.60 -26.09
C VAL A 331 -11.65 -1.03 -26.22
N PRO A 332 -10.96 -0.64 -27.31
CA PRO A 332 -9.55 -0.99 -27.50
C PRO A 332 -8.65 -0.47 -26.37
N ARG A 333 -7.71 -1.32 -25.94
CA ARG A 333 -6.72 -0.95 -24.93
C ARG A 333 -5.70 0.03 -25.50
N PRO A 334 -5.32 1.08 -24.75
CA PRO A 334 -4.20 1.95 -25.11
C PRO A 334 -2.88 1.15 -25.22
N PRO A 335 -1.96 1.54 -26.14
CA PRO A 335 -0.70 0.82 -26.34
C PRO A 335 0.19 0.70 -25.09
N SER A 336 0.15 1.70 -24.21
CA SER A 336 0.93 1.72 -22.95
C SER A 336 0.34 0.87 -21.84
N MET A 337 -0.87 0.32 -22.01
CA MET A 337 -1.51 -0.54 -21.01
C MET A 337 -0.92 -1.95 -21.07
N THR A 338 -0.35 -2.40 -19.95
CA THR A 338 0.28 -3.73 -19.82
C THR A 338 -0.62 -4.75 -19.13
N GLY A 339 -1.68 -4.29 -18.48
CA GLY A 339 -2.73 -5.14 -17.91
C GLY A 339 -3.42 -6.00 -18.97
N LYS A 340 -3.94 -7.14 -18.56
CA LYS A 340 -4.60 -8.12 -19.42
C LYS A 340 -6.03 -8.37 -18.94
N PRO A 341 -7.02 -8.55 -19.85
CA PRO A 341 -8.39 -8.87 -19.46
C PRO A 341 -8.46 -10.16 -18.66
N LEU A 342 -9.25 -10.15 -17.59
CA LEU A 342 -9.37 -11.28 -16.65
C LEU A 342 -10.40 -12.34 -17.09
N ARG A 343 -11.17 -12.11 -18.15
CA ARG A 343 -12.23 -13.03 -18.59
C ARG A 343 -11.76 -14.48 -18.73
N PRO A 344 -10.58 -14.82 -19.35
CA PRO A 344 -10.11 -16.19 -19.43
C PRO A 344 -9.87 -16.83 -18.06
N ALA A 345 -9.35 -16.06 -17.09
CA ALA A 345 -9.15 -16.52 -15.71
C ALA A 345 -10.48 -16.68 -14.99
N VAL A 346 -11.42 -15.75 -15.15
CA VAL A 346 -12.78 -15.83 -14.58
C VAL A 346 -13.51 -17.06 -15.08
N GLU A 347 -13.53 -17.29 -16.39
CA GLU A 347 -14.31 -18.35 -17.03
C GLU A 347 -13.73 -19.74 -16.74
N ASN A 348 -12.42 -19.93 -16.91
CA ASN A 348 -11.81 -21.26 -16.95
C ASN A 348 -10.54 -21.42 -16.08
N ASP A 349 -10.21 -20.48 -15.19
CA ASP A 349 -8.94 -20.43 -14.44
C ASP A 349 -7.70 -20.43 -15.36
N THR A 350 -7.83 -19.87 -16.56
CA THR A 350 -6.72 -19.79 -17.52
C THR A 350 -5.78 -18.66 -17.12
N PRO A 351 -4.49 -18.92 -16.88
CA PRO A 351 -3.54 -17.89 -16.48
C PRO A 351 -3.42 -16.77 -17.53
N VAL A 352 -3.47 -15.52 -17.07
CA VAL A 352 -3.28 -14.33 -17.92
C VAL A 352 -1.84 -13.80 -17.83
N ARG A 353 -1.08 -14.27 -16.83
CA ARG A 353 0.33 -13.90 -16.59
C ARG A 353 1.09 -15.02 -15.90
N ASP A 354 2.41 -15.08 -16.10
CA ASP A 354 3.31 -16.00 -15.42
C ASP A 354 3.86 -15.39 -14.12
N TYR A 355 4.04 -14.07 -14.12
CA TYR A 355 4.59 -13.31 -12.98
C TYR A 355 3.78 -12.05 -12.71
N ALA A 356 3.72 -11.68 -11.42
CA ALA A 356 3.21 -10.42 -10.93
C ALA A 356 4.34 -9.64 -10.23
N MET A 357 4.61 -8.41 -10.67
CA MET A 357 5.58 -7.52 -10.05
C MET A 357 4.83 -6.44 -9.26
N PHE A 358 5.30 -6.12 -8.04
CA PHE A 358 4.64 -5.15 -7.19
C PHE A 358 5.63 -4.44 -6.26
N GLY A 359 5.22 -3.28 -5.77
CA GLY A 359 6.04 -2.51 -4.84
C GLY A 359 5.61 -1.06 -4.71
N TYR A 360 6.43 -0.30 -4.02
CA TYR A 360 6.31 1.15 -3.93
C TYR A 360 7.61 1.84 -4.34
N PHE A 361 7.49 3.07 -4.80
CA PHE A 361 8.61 3.84 -5.31
C PHE A 361 9.74 3.95 -4.28
N GLY A 362 10.94 3.52 -4.69
CA GLY A 362 12.14 3.51 -3.85
C GLY A 362 12.21 2.36 -2.83
N GLY A 363 11.16 1.55 -2.71
CA GLY A 363 11.11 0.35 -1.87
C GLY A 363 11.74 -0.88 -2.51
N HIS A 364 11.38 -2.07 -1.99
CA HIS A 364 11.68 -3.34 -2.65
C HIS A 364 10.95 -3.42 -4.00
N ILE A 365 11.56 -4.09 -4.97
CA ILE A 365 10.84 -4.66 -6.10
C ILE A 365 10.52 -6.11 -5.73
N ASN A 366 9.25 -6.47 -5.82
CA ASN A 366 8.76 -7.80 -5.47
C ASN A 366 8.22 -8.48 -6.71
N ILE A 367 8.38 -9.80 -6.80
CA ILE A 367 7.86 -10.62 -7.88
C ILE A 367 7.32 -11.93 -7.34
N THR A 368 6.20 -12.40 -7.90
CA THR A 368 5.59 -13.68 -7.56
C THR A 368 5.08 -14.38 -8.81
N ASP A 369 5.06 -15.72 -8.76
CA ASP A 369 4.33 -16.59 -9.70
C ASP A 369 3.06 -17.18 -9.05
N GLY A 370 2.74 -16.78 -7.82
CA GLY A 370 1.64 -17.30 -7.01
C GLY A 370 2.04 -18.43 -6.07
N ASP A 371 3.15 -19.12 -6.32
CA ASP A 371 3.71 -20.19 -5.48
C ASP A 371 4.86 -19.68 -4.60
N TYR A 372 5.65 -18.75 -5.11
CA TYR A 372 6.77 -18.11 -4.41
C TYR A 372 6.68 -16.59 -4.51
N VAL A 373 7.23 -15.91 -3.51
CA VAL A 373 7.45 -14.47 -3.54
C VAL A 373 8.94 -14.19 -3.35
N TYR A 374 9.52 -13.42 -4.26
CA TYR A 374 10.87 -12.89 -4.11
C TYR A 374 10.84 -11.37 -3.97
N MET A 375 11.44 -10.86 -2.89
CA MET A 375 11.53 -9.44 -2.55
C MET A 375 12.99 -8.99 -2.68
N ARG A 376 13.28 -8.17 -3.69
CA ARG A 376 14.62 -7.65 -3.96
C ARG A 376 14.80 -6.29 -3.30
N CYS A 377 15.78 -6.14 -2.42
CA CYS A 377 16.09 -4.86 -1.79
C CYS A 377 17.07 -4.03 -2.65
N PRO A 378 17.05 -2.68 -2.54
CA PRO A 378 18.07 -1.84 -3.16
C PRO A 378 19.39 -1.90 -2.39
N ARG A 379 20.48 -1.52 -3.04
CA ARG A 379 21.78 -1.33 -2.39
C ARG A 379 21.77 -0.11 -1.47
N GLU A 380 22.51 -0.18 -0.37
CA GLU A 380 22.67 0.95 0.55
C GLU A 380 23.31 2.18 -0.13
N GLU A 381 24.35 1.95 -0.90
CA GLU A 381 25.13 2.99 -1.58
C GLU A 381 24.32 3.74 -2.65
N SER A 382 23.22 3.17 -3.10
CA SER A 382 22.39 3.72 -4.17
C SER A 382 21.34 4.74 -3.71
N LYS A 383 21.39 5.20 -2.48
CA LYS A 383 20.44 6.21 -1.93
C LYS A 383 20.31 7.46 -2.80
N GLY A 384 21.40 7.92 -3.41
CA GLY A 384 21.44 9.10 -4.28
C GLY A 384 20.97 8.86 -5.72
N ASN A 385 20.71 7.62 -6.13
CA ASN A 385 20.37 7.25 -7.50
C ASN A 385 18.90 6.82 -7.59
N LEU A 386 17.99 7.71 -7.21
CA LEU A 386 16.58 7.55 -7.37
C LEU A 386 15.99 8.86 -7.89
N TYR A 387 15.21 8.79 -8.95
CA TYR A 387 14.63 9.97 -9.61
C TYR A 387 13.14 9.79 -9.84
N GLU A 388 12.40 10.87 -9.69
CA GLU A 388 11.02 10.97 -10.13
C GLU A 388 10.97 11.53 -11.55
N TYR A 389 10.12 10.94 -12.41
CA TYR A 389 9.93 11.34 -13.81
C TYR A 389 8.52 11.88 -14.00
N THR A 390 8.40 13.15 -14.39
CA THR A 390 7.09 13.83 -14.40
C THR A 390 7.09 15.07 -15.29
N LEU A 391 5.90 15.43 -15.78
CA LEU A 391 5.61 16.74 -16.37
C LEU A 391 4.84 17.66 -15.39
N MET A 392 4.45 17.11 -14.23
CA MET A 392 3.62 17.82 -13.26
C MET A 392 4.48 18.26 -12.07
N PRO A 393 4.56 19.58 -11.75
CA PRO A 393 5.41 20.10 -10.67
C PRO A 393 4.77 19.89 -9.29
N THR A 394 4.05 18.80 -9.09
CA THR A 394 3.31 18.53 -7.87
C THR A 394 3.32 17.05 -7.52
N ARG A 395 3.30 16.74 -6.23
CA ARG A 395 2.88 15.46 -5.65
C ARG A 395 1.38 15.47 -5.42
N ILE A 396 0.83 14.43 -4.83
CA ILE A 396 -0.61 14.38 -4.50
C ILE A 396 -0.97 15.50 -3.50
N ASP A 397 -0.27 15.58 -2.37
CA ASP A 397 -0.65 16.44 -1.24
C ASP A 397 -0.04 17.84 -1.28
N SER A 398 0.96 18.07 -2.14
CA SER A 398 1.68 19.36 -2.19
C SER A 398 2.45 19.52 -3.49
N MET A 399 2.76 20.75 -3.85
CA MET A 399 3.74 21.03 -4.90
C MET A 399 5.15 20.62 -4.47
N PHE A 400 6.04 20.39 -5.43
CA PHE A 400 7.48 20.30 -5.15
C PHE A 400 7.99 21.62 -4.57
N ASN A 401 8.92 21.52 -3.62
CA ASN A 401 9.63 22.71 -3.16
C ASN A 401 10.54 23.26 -4.28
N VAL A 402 10.74 24.58 -4.29
CA VAL A 402 11.63 25.22 -5.27
C VAL A 402 13.04 24.63 -5.24
N SER A 403 13.54 24.27 -4.05
CA SER A 403 14.86 23.63 -3.90
C SER A 403 14.97 22.26 -4.57
N GLU A 404 13.90 21.49 -4.62
CA GLU A 404 13.86 20.20 -5.33
C GLU A 404 13.90 20.41 -6.85
N LEU A 405 13.28 21.48 -7.33
CA LEU A 405 13.20 21.81 -8.75
C LEU A 405 14.49 22.50 -9.29
N GLN A 406 15.38 22.98 -8.42
CA GLN A 406 16.65 23.60 -8.85
C GLN A 406 17.61 22.62 -9.55
N ASN A 407 17.48 21.31 -9.29
CA ASN A 407 18.38 20.27 -9.81
C ASN A 407 17.69 19.36 -10.84
N ILE A 408 16.62 19.82 -11.46
CA ILE A 408 15.93 19.04 -12.49
C ILE A 408 16.82 18.89 -13.73
N ARG A 409 16.67 17.74 -14.39
CA ARG A 409 17.21 17.47 -15.72
C ARG A 409 16.06 17.15 -16.66
N ILE A 410 16.27 17.31 -17.95
CA ILE A 410 15.32 16.86 -18.95
C ILE A 410 15.73 15.47 -19.42
N HIS A 411 14.83 14.53 -19.26
CA HIS A 411 14.96 13.17 -19.75
C HIS A 411 14.16 13.00 -21.04
N PRO A 412 14.64 12.24 -22.05
CA PRO A 412 13.95 12.09 -23.34
C PRO A 412 12.57 11.44 -23.23
N GLY A 413 12.23 10.87 -22.11
CA GLY A 413 10.97 10.15 -21.88
C GLY A 413 11.15 8.64 -21.97
N PHE A 414 10.04 7.93 -22.01
CA PHE A 414 9.89 6.49 -22.06
C PHE A 414 8.89 6.16 -23.17
N ASP A 415 8.73 4.92 -23.57
CA ASP A 415 7.76 4.54 -24.60
C ASP A 415 6.35 4.98 -24.23
N PHE A 416 5.97 4.85 -22.94
CA PHE A 416 4.65 5.29 -22.47
C PHE A 416 4.47 6.81 -22.40
N THR A 417 5.53 7.61 -22.51
CA THR A 417 5.42 9.08 -22.52
C THR A 417 5.03 9.65 -23.89
N GLN A 418 4.83 8.78 -24.90
CA GLN A 418 4.37 9.14 -26.23
C GLN A 418 5.27 10.19 -26.93
N GLY A 419 6.58 10.14 -26.69
CA GLY A 419 7.57 11.07 -27.22
C GLY A 419 7.70 12.37 -26.44
N ALA A 420 6.95 12.56 -25.36
CA ALA A 420 7.13 13.72 -24.49
C ALA A 420 8.40 13.57 -23.65
N GLN A 421 9.21 14.63 -23.62
CA GLN A 421 10.31 14.74 -22.66
C GLN A 421 9.74 15.00 -21.27
N VAL A 422 10.40 14.49 -20.23
CA VAL A 422 9.97 14.64 -18.84
C VAL A 422 11.06 15.25 -17.96
N MET A 423 10.66 15.88 -16.89
CA MET A 423 11.58 16.28 -15.82
C MET A 423 12.07 15.02 -15.11
N GLN A 424 13.37 14.91 -14.92
CA GLN A 424 14.02 13.97 -14.01
C GLN A 424 14.39 14.75 -12.74
N ILE A 425 13.75 14.43 -11.64
CA ILE A 425 13.89 15.13 -10.36
C ILE A 425 14.55 14.16 -9.36
N PRO A 426 15.67 14.52 -8.71
CA PRO A 426 16.23 13.69 -7.65
C PRO A 426 15.19 13.46 -6.55
N ALA A 427 14.93 12.20 -6.21
CA ALA A 427 13.93 11.87 -5.21
C ALA A 427 14.44 12.24 -3.81
N THR A 428 13.72 13.13 -3.14
CA THR A 428 13.93 13.45 -1.72
C THR A 428 13.02 12.64 -0.82
N PHE A 429 11.92 12.14 -1.39
CA PHE A 429 10.95 11.27 -0.75
C PHE A 429 11.22 9.84 -1.19
N GLY A 430 11.95 9.10 -0.37
CA GLY A 430 12.10 7.65 -0.51
C GLY A 430 11.57 7.00 0.76
N TYR A 431 10.73 5.99 0.63
CA TYR A 431 10.42 5.17 1.78
C TYR A 431 11.72 4.57 2.30
N LEU A 432 12.01 4.95 3.47
CA LEU A 432 13.03 4.65 4.43
C LEU A 432 13.84 3.37 4.15
N ASN A 433 15.00 3.53 3.56
CA ASN A 433 16.08 2.54 3.57
C ASN A 433 15.62 1.07 3.53
N PRO A 434 14.85 0.63 2.52
CA PRO A 434 14.37 -0.76 2.43
C PRO A 434 15.49 -1.78 2.36
N TRP A 435 16.71 -1.38 2.01
CA TRP A 435 17.92 -2.20 2.07
C TRP A 435 18.15 -2.86 3.44
N ARG A 436 17.58 -2.30 4.52
CA ARG A 436 17.69 -2.85 5.88
C ARG A 436 17.04 -4.21 6.03
N PHE A 437 15.98 -4.45 5.26
CA PHE A 437 15.22 -5.68 5.34
C PHE A 437 15.85 -6.79 4.52
N GLY A 438 16.82 -6.47 3.65
CA GLY A 438 17.49 -7.42 2.79
C GLY A 438 16.54 -8.08 1.78
N ASP A 439 17.10 -9.01 1.01
CA ASP A 439 16.32 -9.87 0.13
C ASP A 439 15.56 -10.94 0.93
N LYS A 440 14.38 -11.28 0.43
CA LYS A 440 13.57 -12.37 1.01
C LYS A 440 12.98 -13.21 -0.10
N LEU A 441 13.04 -14.53 0.08
CA LEU A 441 12.35 -15.50 -0.77
C LEU A 441 11.47 -16.38 0.12
N PHE A 442 10.21 -16.55 -0.25
CA PHE A 442 9.26 -17.38 0.50
C PHE A 442 8.58 -18.38 -0.41
N ASP A 443 8.40 -19.62 0.08
CA ASP A 443 7.50 -20.62 -0.47
C ASP A 443 6.12 -20.43 0.15
N LEU A 444 5.15 -19.94 -0.61
CA LEU A 444 3.82 -19.62 -0.12
C LEU A 444 2.96 -20.84 0.21
N LYS A 445 3.31 -22.02 -0.33
CA LYS A 445 2.62 -23.28 0.00
C LYS A 445 3.12 -23.85 1.33
N ALA A 446 4.43 -23.79 1.57
CA ALA A 446 5.03 -24.31 2.80
C ALA A 446 5.01 -23.29 3.95
N ASP A 447 4.98 -22.01 3.64
CA ASP A 447 5.01 -20.89 4.59
C ASP A 447 4.10 -19.73 4.12
N PRO A 448 2.78 -19.91 4.10
CA PRO A 448 1.84 -18.91 3.63
C PRO A 448 1.87 -17.60 4.44
N GLN A 449 2.40 -17.64 5.66
CA GLN A 449 2.57 -16.48 6.55
C GLN A 449 3.93 -15.79 6.38
N GLN A 450 4.79 -16.24 5.47
CA GLN A 450 6.09 -15.63 5.16
C GLN A 450 6.98 -15.39 6.40
N MET A 451 7.04 -16.37 7.31
CA MET A 451 7.81 -16.30 8.55
C MET A 451 9.23 -16.85 8.42
N ARG A 452 9.50 -17.65 7.39
CA ARG A 452 10.75 -18.41 7.21
C ARG A 452 11.31 -18.22 5.81
N PRO A 453 12.10 -17.14 5.58
CA PRO A 453 12.75 -16.93 4.29
C PRO A 453 13.62 -18.09 3.88
N LEU A 454 13.55 -18.49 2.61
CA LEU A 454 14.37 -19.54 2.02
C LEU A 454 15.75 -19.00 1.61
N HIS A 455 16.75 -19.88 1.71
CA HIS A 455 18.10 -19.68 1.19
C HIS A 455 18.30 -20.58 -0.03
N ASP A 456 17.72 -20.21 -1.18
CA ASP A 456 17.78 -20.93 -2.46
C ASP A 456 18.33 -19.99 -3.54
N SER A 457 19.63 -20.02 -3.75
CA SER A 457 20.32 -19.13 -4.69
C SER A 457 19.96 -19.38 -6.15
N GLU A 458 19.64 -20.62 -6.53
CA GLU A 458 19.20 -20.94 -7.89
C GLU A 458 17.85 -20.30 -8.19
N ARG A 459 16.91 -20.41 -7.27
CA ARG A 459 15.60 -19.80 -7.37
C ARG A 459 15.67 -18.29 -7.31
N VAL A 460 16.49 -17.72 -6.43
CA VAL A 460 16.76 -16.27 -6.39
C VAL A 460 17.26 -15.78 -7.77
N PHE A 461 18.17 -16.51 -8.41
CA PHE A 461 18.67 -16.17 -9.75
C PHE A 461 17.54 -16.21 -10.80
N GLN A 462 16.69 -17.24 -10.79
CA GLN A 462 15.55 -17.35 -11.71
C GLN A 462 14.58 -16.16 -11.55
N TYR A 463 14.23 -15.80 -10.31
CA TYR A 463 13.35 -14.65 -10.05
C TYR A 463 14.00 -13.30 -10.36
N ALA A 464 15.30 -13.15 -10.16
CA ALA A 464 16.04 -11.96 -10.57
C ALA A 464 16.04 -11.77 -12.09
N GLN A 465 16.15 -12.87 -12.86
CA GLN A 465 16.02 -12.84 -14.32
C GLN A 465 14.60 -12.44 -14.75
N ALA A 466 13.57 -13.06 -14.16
CA ALA A 466 12.17 -12.74 -14.44
C ALA A 466 11.85 -11.26 -14.08
N MET A 467 12.35 -10.79 -12.93
CA MET A 467 12.22 -9.40 -12.50
C MET A 467 12.86 -8.44 -13.49
N THR A 468 14.08 -8.74 -13.95
CA THR A 468 14.78 -7.94 -14.95
C THR A 468 14.01 -7.86 -16.26
N ALA A 469 13.45 -8.98 -16.73
CA ALA A 469 12.63 -9.01 -17.93
C ALA A 469 11.34 -8.19 -17.77
N MET A 470 10.69 -8.27 -16.61
CA MET A 470 9.50 -7.45 -16.33
C MET A 470 9.86 -5.96 -16.22
N MET A 471 10.96 -5.60 -15.59
CA MET A 471 11.43 -4.22 -15.52
C MET A 471 11.69 -3.65 -16.93
N GLN A 472 12.28 -4.44 -17.83
CA GLN A 472 12.49 -4.06 -19.25
C GLN A 472 11.15 -3.85 -19.97
N LEU A 473 10.19 -4.76 -19.78
CA LEU A 473 8.86 -4.65 -20.38
C LEU A 473 8.10 -3.39 -19.94
N HIS A 474 8.43 -2.88 -18.74
CA HIS A 474 7.78 -1.70 -18.15
C HIS A 474 8.66 -0.44 -18.19
N ASP A 475 9.64 -0.37 -19.09
CA ASP A 475 10.52 0.79 -19.28
C ASP A 475 11.19 1.27 -17.98
N ALA A 476 11.62 0.38 -17.11
CA ALA A 476 12.27 0.76 -15.86
C ALA A 476 13.49 1.64 -16.14
N PRO A 477 13.66 2.77 -15.41
CA PRO A 477 14.79 3.65 -15.57
C PRO A 477 16.14 2.92 -15.40
N PRO A 478 17.15 3.23 -16.23
CA PRO A 478 18.43 2.49 -16.23
C PRO A 478 19.13 2.41 -14.88
N GLU A 479 19.02 3.46 -14.07
CA GLU A 479 19.62 3.50 -12.74
C GLU A 479 19.04 2.49 -11.76
N LEU A 480 17.80 2.01 -11.98
CA LEU A 480 17.21 0.99 -11.12
C LEU A 480 17.92 -0.36 -11.24
N TYR A 481 18.44 -0.70 -12.42
CA TYR A 481 19.18 -1.96 -12.57
C TYR A 481 20.45 -1.97 -11.72
N ALA A 482 21.20 -0.88 -11.70
CA ALA A 482 22.35 -0.74 -10.81
C ALA A 482 21.93 -0.66 -9.34
N ARG A 483 20.84 0.05 -9.04
CA ARG A 483 20.30 0.20 -7.69
C ARG A 483 19.93 -1.14 -7.04
N PHE A 484 19.44 -2.08 -7.83
CA PHE A 484 19.03 -3.41 -7.38
C PHE A 484 20.04 -4.51 -7.74
N GLU A 485 21.25 -4.17 -8.24
CA GLU A 485 22.27 -5.12 -8.72
C GLU A 485 21.74 -6.10 -9.77
N LEU A 486 20.88 -5.62 -10.66
CA LEU A 486 20.29 -6.38 -11.77
C LEU A 486 20.95 -6.08 -13.13
N ASP A 487 21.99 -5.25 -13.15
CA ASP A 487 22.71 -4.80 -14.34
C ASP A 487 23.66 -5.87 -14.93
N SER A 488 24.02 -6.87 -14.14
CA SER A 488 24.88 -7.98 -14.56
C SER A 488 24.61 -9.23 -13.73
N LEU A 489 23.61 -10.00 -14.11
CA LEU A 489 23.20 -11.22 -13.40
C LEU A 489 24.13 -12.40 -13.74
N SER A 490 24.58 -13.13 -12.70
CA SER A 490 25.15 -14.48 -12.82
C SER A 490 24.81 -15.30 -11.57
N PRO A 491 24.78 -16.65 -11.65
CA PRO A 491 24.52 -17.50 -10.49
C PRO A 491 25.44 -17.20 -9.31
N GLU A 492 26.75 -17.02 -9.57
CA GLU A 492 27.76 -16.77 -8.55
C GLU A 492 27.54 -15.41 -7.86
N ARG A 493 27.15 -14.39 -8.63
CA ARG A 493 26.87 -13.05 -8.10
C ARG A 493 25.62 -13.06 -7.23
N GLU A 494 24.57 -13.76 -7.65
CA GLU A 494 23.35 -13.89 -6.87
C GLU A 494 23.56 -14.72 -5.60
N GLN A 495 24.39 -15.75 -5.63
CA GLN A 495 24.78 -16.47 -4.43
C GLN A 495 25.53 -15.56 -3.45
N ALA A 496 26.51 -14.80 -3.91
CA ALA A 496 27.26 -13.85 -3.07
C ALA A 496 26.36 -12.73 -2.51
N PHE A 497 25.40 -12.27 -3.31
CA PHE A 497 24.40 -11.28 -2.90
C PHE A 497 23.51 -11.84 -1.79
N ALA A 498 22.94 -13.03 -1.98
CA ALA A 498 22.08 -13.69 -0.99
C ALA A 498 22.82 -13.95 0.33
N GLU A 499 24.07 -14.43 0.26
CA GLU A 499 24.90 -14.66 1.45
C GLU A 499 25.23 -13.37 2.21
N ARG A 500 25.50 -12.28 1.49
CA ARG A 500 25.72 -10.96 2.10
C ARG A 500 24.49 -10.49 2.86
N TRP A 501 23.33 -10.61 2.25
CA TRP A 501 22.08 -10.16 2.85
C TRP A 501 21.62 -11.05 4.01
N ALA A 502 21.78 -12.35 3.93
CA ALA A 502 21.49 -13.26 5.05
C ALA A 502 22.28 -12.88 6.32
N ARG A 503 23.51 -12.39 6.16
CA ARG A 503 24.34 -11.90 7.27
C ARG A 503 23.89 -10.52 7.79
N GLN A 504 23.40 -9.63 6.92
CA GLN A 504 23.01 -8.26 7.28
C GLN A 504 21.59 -8.16 7.81
N THR A 505 20.66 -8.98 7.32
CA THR A 505 19.23 -8.92 7.66
C THR A 505 18.96 -9.15 9.15
N LEU A 506 19.64 -10.12 9.77
CA LEU A 506 19.51 -10.40 11.21
C LEU A 506 19.81 -9.17 12.09
N TRP A 507 20.65 -8.28 11.60
CA TRP A 507 21.09 -7.10 12.30
C TRP A 507 20.16 -5.92 12.11
N THR A 508 19.80 -5.69 10.86
CA THR A 508 19.01 -4.52 10.45
C THR A 508 17.55 -4.62 10.86
N GLU A 509 16.94 -5.81 10.83
CA GLU A 509 15.58 -6.00 11.33
C GLU A 509 15.48 -5.73 12.85
N LYS A 510 16.50 -6.11 13.62
CA LYS A 510 16.55 -5.78 15.04
C LYS A 510 16.72 -4.29 15.30
N ALA A 511 17.55 -3.61 14.51
CA ALA A 511 17.78 -2.19 14.62
C ALA A 511 16.53 -1.36 14.28
N TYR A 512 15.70 -1.85 13.36
CA TYR A 512 14.54 -1.11 12.90
C TYR A 512 13.30 -1.20 13.80
N ARG A 513 13.25 -2.17 14.68
CA ARG A 513 12.20 -2.31 15.70
C ARG A 513 12.41 -1.36 16.88
N CYS A 514 13.15 -0.28 16.68
CA CYS A 514 13.32 0.78 17.67
C CYS A 514 12.10 1.70 17.65
N GLU A 515 11.59 2.00 18.83
CA GLU A 515 10.40 2.84 19.05
C GLU A 515 10.57 4.31 18.61
N HIS A 516 11.81 4.75 18.30
CA HIS A 516 12.11 6.13 17.94
C HIS A 516 12.99 6.24 16.70
N HIS A 517 12.63 7.12 15.77
CA HIS A 517 13.43 7.40 14.56
C HIS A 517 14.85 7.92 14.92
N GLY A 518 14.97 8.69 15.99
CA GLY A 518 16.26 9.18 16.49
C GLY A 518 17.16 8.08 17.04
N VAL A 519 16.59 7.05 17.65
CA VAL A 519 17.33 5.88 18.14
C VAL A 519 17.97 5.12 16.97
N ASP A 520 17.25 5.01 15.84
CA ASP A 520 17.75 4.32 14.65
C ASP A 520 18.93 5.06 14.01
N GLU A 521 18.87 6.38 13.93
CA GLU A 521 19.95 7.20 13.37
C GLU A 521 21.18 7.20 14.28
N ALA A 522 20.97 7.30 15.57
CA ALA A 522 22.02 7.19 16.59
C ALA A 522 22.68 5.80 16.57
N LEU A 523 21.87 4.74 16.45
CA LEU A 523 22.36 3.37 16.35
C LEU A 523 23.23 3.17 15.08
N ARG A 524 22.80 3.66 13.93
CA ARG A 524 23.59 3.61 12.68
C ARG A 524 24.95 4.29 12.84
N PHE A 525 24.94 5.45 13.46
CA PHE A 525 26.16 6.21 13.71
C PHE A 525 27.12 5.40 14.59
N VAL A 526 26.62 4.83 15.70
CA VAL A 526 27.44 4.02 16.61
C VAL A 526 27.94 2.73 15.94
N ILE A 527 27.12 2.07 15.13
CA ILE A 527 27.52 0.88 14.37
C ILE A 527 28.59 1.22 13.33
N SER A 528 28.44 2.33 12.61
CA SER A 528 29.45 2.77 11.65
C SER A 528 30.79 2.99 12.34
N ALA A 529 30.79 3.68 13.46
CA ALA A 529 31.98 3.91 14.26
C ALA A 529 32.60 2.60 14.80
N ALA A 530 31.78 1.63 15.18
CA ALA A 530 32.26 0.33 15.65
C ALA A 530 32.90 -0.50 14.52
N ARG A 531 32.32 -0.46 13.32
CA ARG A 531 32.89 -1.10 12.12
C ARG A 531 34.23 -0.48 11.71
N GLU A 532 34.36 0.84 11.81
CA GLU A 532 35.63 1.53 11.56
C GLU A 532 36.74 1.10 12.53
N GLN A 533 36.39 0.60 13.70
CA GLN A 533 37.32 0.00 14.66
C GLN A 533 37.59 -1.49 14.42
N GLY A 534 37.06 -2.08 13.36
CA GLY A 534 37.22 -3.49 13.03
C GLY A 534 36.37 -4.46 13.84
N LEU A 535 35.36 -3.98 14.56
CA LEU A 535 34.42 -4.86 15.27
C LEU A 535 33.54 -5.62 14.28
N SER A 536 33.49 -6.94 14.42
CA SER A 536 32.65 -7.78 13.56
C SER A 536 31.17 -7.62 13.92
N GLN A 537 30.32 -7.86 12.92
CA GLN A 537 28.87 -7.85 13.11
C GLN A 537 28.43 -8.85 14.20
N GLU A 538 29.09 -9.99 14.30
CA GLU A 538 28.82 -11.00 15.30
C GLU A 538 29.14 -10.51 16.72
N ALA A 539 30.22 -9.73 16.88
CA ALA A 539 30.56 -9.09 18.16
C ALA A 539 29.51 -8.06 18.57
N LEU A 540 28.98 -7.28 17.62
CA LEU A 540 27.94 -6.28 17.88
C LEU A 540 26.60 -6.93 18.22
N LEU A 541 26.23 -8.05 17.59
CA LEU A 541 24.98 -8.77 17.86
C LEU A 541 24.87 -9.31 19.29
N LYS A 542 26.00 -9.56 19.96
CA LYS A 542 25.99 -10.03 21.38
C LYS A 542 25.41 -9.02 22.36
N HIS A 543 25.42 -7.74 22.00
CA HIS A 543 24.89 -6.67 22.85
C HIS A 543 23.38 -6.47 22.68
N PHE A 544 22.74 -7.13 21.68
CA PHE A 544 21.33 -6.99 21.38
C PHE A 544 20.61 -8.33 21.58
N PRO A 545 19.91 -8.53 22.71
CA PRO A 545 19.17 -9.77 22.94
C PRO A 545 18.09 -10.00 21.90
N ASN A 546 17.83 -11.27 21.59
CA ASN A 546 16.80 -11.66 20.64
C ASN A 546 15.41 -11.19 21.12
N GLY A 547 14.69 -10.47 20.26
CA GLY A 547 13.29 -10.14 20.47
C GLY A 547 13.00 -8.84 21.24
N HIS A 548 13.98 -8.04 21.60
CA HIS A 548 13.75 -6.72 22.19
C HIS A 548 13.76 -5.62 21.14
N LEU A 549 12.85 -4.66 21.31
CA LEU A 549 12.97 -3.34 20.71
C LEU A 549 14.25 -2.69 21.23
N LEU A 550 15.03 -2.06 20.34
CA LEU A 550 16.23 -1.34 20.73
C LEU A 550 15.82 0.00 21.32
N THR A 551 16.37 0.29 22.50
CA THR A 551 16.14 1.53 23.24
C THR A 551 17.39 2.39 23.22
N GLU A 552 17.28 3.68 23.60
CA GLU A 552 18.43 4.55 23.85
C GLU A 552 19.44 3.90 24.82
N ARG A 553 18.93 3.19 25.81
CA ARG A 553 19.76 2.47 26.79
C ARG A 553 20.65 1.42 26.14
N ASP A 554 20.13 0.72 25.13
CA ASP A 554 20.90 -0.32 24.41
C ASP A 554 22.02 0.30 23.57
N ILE A 555 21.77 1.48 22.97
CA ILE A 555 22.79 2.24 22.23
C ILE A 555 23.93 2.69 23.16
N PHE A 556 23.58 3.24 24.32
CA PHE A 556 24.62 3.65 25.29
C PHE A 556 25.37 2.46 25.87
N ALA A 557 24.70 1.33 26.14
CA ALA A 557 25.36 0.10 26.56
C ALA A 557 26.35 -0.43 25.49
N LEU A 558 26.01 -0.29 24.20
CA LEU A 558 26.93 -0.61 23.11
C LEU A 558 28.14 0.32 23.08
N ILE A 559 27.93 1.63 23.27
CA ILE A 559 29.04 2.60 23.34
C ILE A 559 29.94 2.26 24.52
N ASP A 560 29.38 1.99 25.71
CA ASP A 560 30.13 1.64 26.89
C ASP A 560 30.96 0.37 26.74
N ALA A 561 30.44 -0.62 26.02
CA ALA A 561 31.09 -1.90 25.86
C ALA A 561 32.18 -1.92 24.75
N CYS A 562 32.08 -1.04 23.75
CA CYS A 562 32.86 -1.13 22.53
C CYS A 562 33.92 -0.04 22.35
N PHE A 563 33.89 1.06 23.11
CA PHE A 563 34.74 2.22 22.85
C PHE A 563 35.60 2.66 24.07
N THR A 564 36.81 3.09 23.77
CA THR A 564 37.75 3.65 24.78
C THR A 564 37.37 5.07 25.16
N GLU A 565 37.86 5.55 26.31
CA GLU A 565 37.37 6.72 27.02
C GLU A 565 37.23 8.02 26.20
N ASP A 566 38.19 8.32 25.32
CA ASP A 566 38.16 9.56 24.51
C ASP A 566 37.13 9.49 23.40
N ARG A 567 37.01 8.35 22.73
CA ARG A 567 36.06 8.13 21.63
C ARG A 567 34.63 7.92 22.18
N HIS A 568 34.52 7.32 23.36
CA HIS A 568 33.27 7.15 24.09
C HIS A 568 32.58 8.49 24.36
N LYS A 569 33.30 9.48 24.89
CA LYS A 569 32.75 10.82 25.18
C LYS A 569 32.22 11.52 23.94
N ALA A 570 32.95 11.44 22.82
CA ALA A 570 32.52 12.03 21.55
C ALA A 570 31.28 11.34 20.99
N LEU A 571 31.23 10.00 21.05
CA LEU A 571 30.09 9.22 20.59
C LEU A 571 28.85 9.44 21.46
N VAL A 572 28.99 9.47 22.77
CA VAL A 572 27.89 9.79 23.70
C VAL A 572 27.31 11.18 23.41
N TYR A 573 28.17 12.16 23.17
CA TYR A 573 27.73 13.52 22.85
C TYR A 573 26.95 13.58 21.52
N GLN A 574 27.49 13.00 20.46
CA GLN A 574 26.87 13.00 19.13
C GLN A 574 25.59 12.14 19.10
N THR A 575 25.59 11.00 19.79
CA THR A 575 24.40 10.15 19.94
C THR A 575 23.26 10.91 20.63
N ARG A 576 23.56 11.63 21.72
CA ARG A 576 22.59 12.49 22.39
C ARG A 576 22.07 13.62 21.49
N LEU A 577 22.92 14.15 20.62
CA LEU A 577 22.51 15.18 19.65
C LEU A 577 21.54 14.61 18.63
N LEU A 578 21.84 13.44 18.07
CA LEU A 578 20.98 12.72 17.12
C LEU A 578 19.63 12.33 17.75
N LEU A 579 19.64 11.87 19.00
CA LEU A 579 18.43 11.55 19.74
C LEU A 579 17.54 12.78 20.04
N ARG A 580 18.11 13.99 20.07
CA ARG A 580 17.38 15.25 20.31
C ARG A 580 16.92 15.94 19.04
N THR A 581 17.55 15.69 17.91
CA THR A 581 17.27 16.36 16.62
C THR A 581 16.34 15.53 15.72
N ALA A 582 16.07 14.30 16.10
CA ALA A 582 15.10 13.43 15.46
C ALA A 582 13.74 13.59 16.12
#